data_e65a1f8314d974bf7dfe3c1d7eb6b324
#
_entry.id   e65a1f8314d974bf7dfe3c1d7eb6b324
#
_cell.length_a   1.000
_cell.length_b   1.000
_cell.length_c   1.000
_cell.angle_alpha   90.00
_cell.angle_beta   90.00
_cell.angle_gamma   90.00
#
_symmetry.space_group_name_H-M   'P 1'
#
loop_
_entity.id
_entity.type
_entity.pdbx_description
1 polymer ?
#
loop_
_entity_poly.entity_id
_entity_poly.type
_entity_poly.pdbx_seq_one_letter_code
_entity_poly.pdbx_strand_id
1 'polypeptide(L)'
;MSPEWMQGAPSPYSKVLVANRGEIAVRVLQAAREAGLSSVAVYSESDSGSLHVETADESVLLEGEGLDQTYLNGSAIIEAARSTGADAIHPGYGFLSERADFARQVESAGIRWIGPSAYAIETMGDK
;
A
#
# COMPACT_ATOMS: atom_id res chain seq x y z
N MET A 1 9.03 -16.82 0.99
CA MET A 1 10.24 -16.01 0.86
C MET A 1 9.88 -14.53 0.91
N SER A 2 10.56 -13.76 1.73
CA SER A 2 10.28 -12.34 1.87
C SER A 2 10.71 -11.56 0.64
N PRO A 3 9.99 -10.49 0.28
CA PRO A 3 10.41 -9.62 -0.80
C PRO A 3 11.80 -9.03 -0.55
N GLU A 4 12.48 -8.67 -1.62
CA GLU A 4 13.83 -8.14 -1.56
C GLU A 4 13.95 -6.94 -0.62
N TRP A 5 12.95 -6.06 -0.59
CA TRP A 5 12.98 -4.86 0.25
C TRP A 5 12.94 -5.17 1.75
N MET A 6 12.67 -6.43 2.11
CA MET A 6 12.63 -6.87 3.51
C MET A 6 13.88 -7.65 3.92
N GLN A 7 14.81 -7.88 3.00
CA GLN A 7 16.00 -8.70 3.25
C GLN A 7 17.22 -7.82 3.56
N GLY A 8 18.19 -8.40 4.23
CA GLY A 8 19.45 -7.73 4.54
C GLY A 8 19.40 -6.89 5.80
N ALA A 9 19.87 -5.66 5.74
CA ALA A 9 19.91 -4.74 6.89
C ALA A 9 18.51 -4.48 7.44
N PRO A 10 18.39 -4.03 8.70
CA PRO A 10 17.09 -3.66 9.25
C PRO A 10 16.36 -2.69 8.34
N SER A 11 15.03 -2.88 8.25
CA SER A 11 14.20 -2.04 7.41
C SER A 11 14.25 -0.58 7.88
N PRO A 12 14.32 0.40 6.97
CA PRO A 12 14.23 1.81 7.33
C PRO A 12 12.81 2.23 7.69
N TYR A 13 11.83 1.34 7.56
CA TYR A 13 10.43 1.64 7.85
C TYR A 13 10.00 0.93 9.10
N SER A 14 8.97 1.44 9.77
CA SER A 14 8.39 0.79 10.93
C SER A 14 6.94 0.37 10.69
N LYS A 15 6.22 1.06 9.80
CA LYS A 15 4.82 0.77 9.52
C LYS A 15 4.54 0.95 8.04
N VAL A 16 3.96 -0.07 7.41
CA VAL A 16 3.64 -0.04 5.98
C VAL A 16 2.12 -0.11 5.77
N LEU A 17 1.59 0.79 4.93
CA LEU A 17 0.22 0.71 4.48
C LEU A 17 0.20 -0.05 3.15
N VAL A 18 -0.64 -1.07 3.05
CA VAL A 18 -0.78 -1.85 1.83
C VAL A 18 -2.00 -1.35 1.05
N ALA A 19 -1.74 -0.70 -0.07
CA ALA A 19 -2.78 -0.08 -0.90
C ALA A 19 -3.28 -1.05 -1.95
N ASN A 20 -3.89 -2.14 -1.48
CA ASN A 20 -4.43 -3.17 -2.36
C ASN A 20 -5.46 -3.99 -1.57
N ARG A 21 -6.03 -4.98 -2.22
CA ARG A 21 -7.04 -5.85 -1.60
C ARG A 21 -6.79 -7.31 -1.98
N GLY A 22 -7.56 -8.21 -1.37
CA GLY A 22 -7.57 -9.62 -1.72
C GLY A 22 -6.27 -10.33 -1.39
N GLU A 23 -5.97 -11.37 -2.13
CA GLU A 23 -4.81 -12.22 -1.87
C GLU A 23 -3.49 -11.45 -1.95
N ILE A 24 -3.40 -10.48 -2.87
CA ILE A 24 -2.18 -9.68 -3.01
C ILE A 24 -1.92 -8.90 -1.71
N ALA A 25 -2.96 -8.28 -1.17
CA ALA A 25 -2.83 -7.55 0.09
C ALA A 25 -2.44 -8.48 1.23
N VAL A 26 -3.06 -9.65 1.30
CA VAL A 26 -2.73 -10.64 2.35
C VAL A 26 -1.26 -11.03 2.29
N ARG A 27 -0.75 -11.30 1.10
CA ARG A 27 0.65 -11.71 0.93
C ARG A 27 1.62 -10.62 1.38
N VAL A 28 1.34 -9.37 1.01
CA VAL A 28 2.21 -8.24 1.40
C VAL A 28 2.14 -8.02 2.91
N LEU A 29 0.94 -8.11 3.48
CA LEU A 29 0.77 -7.94 4.92
C LEU A 29 1.49 -9.02 5.71
N GLN A 30 1.43 -10.27 5.24
CA GLN A 30 2.15 -11.38 5.90
C GLN A 30 3.66 -11.18 5.81
N ALA A 31 4.15 -10.75 4.66
CA ALA A 31 5.57 -10.47 4.49
C ALA A 31 6.03 -9.33 5.40
N ALA A 32 5.20 -8.31 5.58
CA ALA A 32 5.51 -7.21 6.50
C ALA A 32 5.63 -7.72 7.93
N ARG A 33 4.71 -8.58 8.35
CA ARG A 33 4.75 -9.18 9.68
C ARG A 33 6.02 -9.99 9.89
N GLU A 34 6.41 -10.79 8.91
CA GLU A 34 7.63 -11.58 8.98
C GLU A 34 8.87 -10.71 9.10
N ALA A 35 8.84 -9.51 8.53
CA ALA A 35 9.94 -8.56 8.62
C ALA A 35 9.92 -7.72 9.90
N GLY A 36 8.93 -7.93 10.76
CA GLY A 36 8.82 -7.19 12.03
C GLY A 36 8.22 -5.81 11.87
N LEU A 37 7.51 -5.54 10.76
CA LEU A 37 6.87 -4.25 10.51
C LEU A 37 5.43 -4.27 10.99
N SER A 38 4.94 -3.14 11.46
CA SER A 38 3.52 -2.94 11.67
C SER A 38 2.86 -2.72 10.32
N SER A 39 1.59 -3.05 10.20
CA SER A 39 0.89 -2.97 8.91
C SER A 39 -0.48 -2.31 9.03
N VAL A 40 -0.86 -1.63 7.96
CA VAL A 40 -2.17 -0.99 7.84
C VAL A 40 -2.82 -1.49 6.55
N ALA A 41 -4.05 -1.97 6.65
CA ALA A 41 -4.87 -2.30 5.49
C ALA A 41 -5.84 -1.17 5.23
N VAL A 42 -6.16 -0.95 3.96
CA VAL A 42 -7.28 -0.08 3.58
C VAL A 42 -8.35 -0.96 2.97
N TYR A 43 -9.60 -0.58 3.09
CA TYR A 43 -10.68 -1.41 2.57
C TYR A 43 -11.91 -0.59 2.24
N SER A 44 -12.61 -1.02 1.19
CA SER A 44 -13.93 -0.48 0.87
C SER A 44 -14.94 -1.14 1.80
N GLU A 45 -16.11 -0.56 1.92
CA GLU A 45 -17.16 -1.10 2.77
C GLU A 45 -17.53 -2.55 2.40
N SER A 46 -17.55 -2.86 1.11
CA SER A 46 -17.84 -4.22 0.66
C SER A 46 -16.78 -5.25 1.06
N ASP A 47 -15.58 -4.79 1.40
CA ASP A 47 -14.49 -5.67 1.84
C ASP A 47 -14.29 -5.69 3.35
N SER A 48 -15.22 -5.16 4.12
CA SER A 48 -15.04 -4.98 5.58
C SER A 48 -14.75 -6.27 6.34
N GLY A 49 -15.21 -7.42 5.86
CA GLY A 49 -14.92 -8.70 6.50
C GLY A 49 -13.84 -9.51 5.80
N SER A 50 -13.06 -8.90 4.92
CA SER A 50 -12.07 -9.61 4.12
C SER A 50 -10.85 -10.01 4.95
N LEU A 51 -10.18 -11.07 4.50
CA LEU A 51 -9.01 -11.60 5.19
C LEU A 51 -7.88 -10.56 5.31
N HIS A 52 -7.70 -9.71 4.31
CA HIS A 52 -6.61 -8.73 4.39
C HIS A 52 -6.85 -7.72 5.53
N VAL A 53 -8.11 -7.39 5.81
CA VAL A 53 -8.44 -6.50 6.93
C VAL A 53 -8.06 -7.16 8.26
N GLU A 54 -8.37 -8.45 8.39
CA GLU A 54 -8.05 -9.20 9.61
C GLU A 54 -6.55 -9.45 9.77
N THR A 55 -5.82 -9.54 8.67
CA THR A 55 -4.39 -9.83 8.69
C THR A 55 -3.57 -8.63 9.16
N ALA A 56 -4.01 -7.42 8.86
CA ALA A 56 -3.27 -6.21 9.20
C ALA A 56 -3.39 -5.87 10.69
N ASP A 57 -2.42 -5.13 11.20
CA ASP A 57 -2.45 -4.65 12.58
C ASP A 57 -3.47 -3.54 12.76
N GLU A 58 -3.63 -2.69 11.75
CA GLU A 58 -4.63 -1.62 11.73
C GLU A 58 -5.33 -1.63 10.39
N SER A 59 -6.53 -1.04 10.34
CA SER A 59 -7.26 -0.93 9.08
C SER A 59 -8.01 0.38 9.02
N VAL A 60 -8.16 0.92 7.80
CA VAL A 60 -8.85 2.18 7.56
C VAL A 60 -9.90 1.98 6.48
N LEU A 61 -11.12 2.37 6.76
CA LEU A 61 -12.19 2.33 5.78
C LEU A 61 -11.99 3.44 4.74
N LEU A 62 -12.05 3.07 3.47
CA LEU A 62 -12.06 4.02 2.37
C LEU A 62 -13.52 4.28 2.02
N GLU A 63 -14.02 5.45 2.38
CA GLU A 63 -15.41 5.81 2.16
C GLU A 63 -15.67 6.09 0.69
N GLY A 64 -16.85 5.69 0.21
CA GLY A 64 -17.25 5.91 -1.17
C GLY A 64 -17.68 4.61 -1.83
N GLU A 65 -18.05 4.72 -3.09
CA GLU A 65 -18.50 3.59 -3.89
C GLU A 65 -17.62 3.43 -5.12
N GLY A 66 -17.39 2.17 -5.49
CA GLY A 66 -16.57 1.84 -6.64
C GLY A 66 -15.09 2.03 -6.39
N LEU A 67 -14.29 1.57 -7.33
CA LEU A 67 -12.83 1.61 -7.21
C LEU A 67 -12.28 3.02 -7.24
N ASP A 68 -12.90 3.92 -8.01
CA ASP A 68 -12.45 5.31 -8.15
C ASP A 68 -12.41 6.04 -6.82
N GLN A 69 -13.39 5.75 -5.96
CA GLN A 69 -13.53 6.43 -4.69
C GLN A 69 -12.81 5.71 -3.56
N THR A 70 -12.36 4.49 -3.80
CA THR A 70 -11.71 3.67 -2.76
C THR A 70 -10.27 3.33 -3.16
N TYR A 71 -10.04 2.16 -3.74
CA TYR A 71 -8.67 1.68 -3.99
C TYR A 71 -7.91 2.48 -5.05
N LEU A 72 -8.59 3.25 -5.89
CA LEU A 72 -7.96 4.12 -6.87
C LEU A 72 -7.94 5.59 -6.42
N ASN A 73 -8.40 5.86 -5.22
CA ASN A 73 -8.38 7.22 -4.65
C ASN A 73 -7.07 7.46 -3.90
N GLY A 74 -6.06 7.93 -4.62
CA GLY A 74 -4.74 8.15 -4.05
C GLY A 74 -4.72 9.10 -2.86
N SER A 75 -5.50 10.17 -2.91
CA SER A 75 -5.57 11.14 -1.81
C SER A 75 -6.09 10.50 -0.53
N ALA A 76 -7.13 9.66 -0.64
CA ALA A 76 -7.68 8.98 0.52
C ALA A 76 -6.68 7.99 1.12
N ILE A 77 -5.91 7.31 0.28
CA ILE A 77 -4.90 6.36 0.73
C ILE A 77 -3.75 7.07 1.43
N ILE A 78 -3.30 8.20 0.90
CA ILE A 78 -2.24 9.00 1.54
C ILE A 78 -2.73 9.52 2.89
N GLU A 79 -3.99 9.97 2.95
CA GLU A 79 -4.58 10.42 4.21
C GLU A 79 -4.65 9.30 5.23
N ALA A 80 -5.00 8.09 4.80
CA ALA A 80 -5.01 6.92 5.69
C ALA A 80 -3.61 6.63 6.23
N ALA A 81 -2.59 6.79 5.40
CA ALA A 81 -1.20 6.60 5.84
C ALA A 81 -0.83 7.65 6.89
N ARG A 82 -1.20 8.90 6.66
CA ARG A 82 -0.91 9.98 7.62
C ARG A 82 -1.61 9.76 8.96
N SER A 83 -2.88 9.39 8.91
CA SER A 83 -3.67 9.23 10.14
C SER A 83 -3.21 8.05 10.99
N THR A 84 -2.59 7.05 10.40
CA THR A 84 -2.09 5.87 11.11
C THR A 84 -0.59 5.95 11.43
N GLY A 85 0.09 6.95 10.90
CA GLY A 85 1.54 7.09 11.09
C GLY A 85 2.35 6.12 10.24
N ALA A 86 1.77 5.63 9.14
CA ALA A 86 2.51 4.76 8.23
C ALA A 86 3.61 5.56 7.53
N ASP A 87 4.80 5.00 7.49
CA ASP A 87 5.96 5.66 6.89
C ASP A 87 6.32 5.07 5.52
N ALA A 88 5.56 4.08 5.07
CA ALA A 88 5.74 3.48 3.75
C ALA A 88 4.39 3.04 3.19
N ILE A 89 4.28 3.05 1.86
CA ILE A 89 3.10 2.52 1.15
C ILE A 89 3.58 1.48 0.14
N HIS A 90 3.00 0.29 0.21
CA HIS A 90 3.23 -0.78 -0.75
C HIS A 90 1.95 -0.94 -1.58
N PRO A 91 2.00 -0.67 -2.88
CA PRO A 91 0.79 -0.68 -3.71
C PRO A 91 0.37 -2.08 -4.17
N GLY A 92 1.19 -3.09 -3.98
CA GLY A 92 0.92 -4.42 -4.52
C GLY A 92 1.01 -4.44 -6.04
N TYR A 93 0.07 -5.13 -6.67
CA TYR A 93 -0.02 -5.21 -8.12
C TYR A 93 -1.35 -4.67 -8.60
N GLY A 94 -1.38 -4.03 -9.77
CA GLY A 94 -2.60 -3.40 -10.28
C GLY A 94 -2.96 -2.17 -9.48
N PHE A 95 -4.17 -1.67 -9.64
CA PHE A 95 -4.65 -0.47 -8.95
C PHE A 95 -3.66 0.67 -9.09
N LEU A 96 -3.26 1.28 -7.97
CA LEU A 96 -2.36 2.44 -7.99
C LEU A 96 -0.90 2.08 -8.22
N SER A 97 -0.55 0.80 -8.23
CA SER A 97 0.84 0.38 -8.47
C SER A 97 1.33 0.80 -9.86
N GLU A 98 0.41 1.04 -10.79
CA GLU A 98 0.72 1.41 -12.17
C GLU A 98 0.53 2.90 -12.44
N ARG A 99 0.34 3.70 -11.40
CA ARG A 99 0.09 5.14 -11.51
C ARG A 99 1.32 5.92 -11.07
N ALA A 100 2.07 6.45 -12.04
CA ALA A 100 3.28 7.24 -11.75
C ALA A 100 2.98 8.48 -10.93
N ASP A 101 1.85 9.12 -11.17
CA ASP A 101 1.45 10.31 -10.43
C ASP A 101 1.21 9.99 -8.96
N PHE A 102 0.65 8.83 -8.66
CA PHE A 102 0.45 8.42 -7.28
C PHE A 102 1.78 8.16 -6.58
N ALA A 103 2.72 7.48 -7.26
CA ALA A 103 4.06 7.26 -6.70
C ALA A 103 4.72 8.59 -6.34
N ARG A 104 4.60 9.60 -7.20
CA ARG A 104 5.14 10.92 -6.92
C ARG A 104 4.44 11.60 -5.75
N GLN A 105 3.12 11.46 -5.65
CA GLN A 105 2.35 12.02 -4.54
C GLN A 105 2.77 11.42 -3.21
N VAL A 106 3.00 10.11 -3.18
CA VAL A 106 3.45 9.40 -1.98
C VAL A 106 4.80 9.95 -1.52
N GLU A 107 5.73 10.05 -2.46
CA GLU A 107 7.07 10.57 -2.14
C GLU A 107 7.03 12.04 -1.72
N SER A 108 6.19 12.84 -2.37
CA SER A 108 6.01 14.26 -1.99
C SER A 108 5.43 14.40 -0.59
N ALA A 109 4.68 13.43 -0.13
CA ALA A 109 4.11 13.44 1.22
C ALA A 109 5.11 12.99 2.28
N GLY A 110 6.33 12.65 1.89
CA GLY A 110 7.36 12.19 2.81
C GLY A 110 7.22 10.73 3.20
N ILE A 111 6.44 9.97 2.42
CA ILE A 111 6.18 8.55 2.66
C ILE A 111 6.98 7.74 1.66
N ARG A 112 7.59 6.65 2.10
CA ARG A 112 8.38 5.81 1.21
C ARG A 112 7.46 5.00 0.29
N TRP A 113 7.74 5.08 -1.00
CA TRP A 113 7.05 4.28 -2.00
C TRP A 113 7.78 2.96 -2.18
N ILE A 114 7.09 1.84 -1.94
CA ILE A 114 7.66 0.51 -2.10
C ILE A 114 7.09 -0.11 -3.38
N GLY A 115 7.72 0.21 -4.50
CA GLY A 115 7.26 -0.25 -5.80
C GLY A 115 8.15 0.29 -6.89
N PRO A 116 7.80 0.11 -8.16
CA PRO A 116 8.59 0.67 -9.26
C PRO A 116 8.62 2.19 -9.16
N SER A 117 9.72 2.80 -9.54
CA SER A 117 9.80 4.27 -9.57
C SER A 117 8.77 4.84 -10.54
N ALA A 118 8.43 6.13 -10.35
CA ALA A 118 7.50 6.80 -11.27
C ALA A 118 8.01 6.72 -12.72
N TYR A 119 9.31 6.87 -12.90
CA TYR A 119 9.93 6.77 -14.22
C TYR A 119 9.72 5.37 -14.82
N ALA A 120 9.95 4.32 -14.03
CA ALA A 120 9.77 2.95 -14.50
C ALA A 120 8.31 2.68 -14.88
N ILE A 121 7.37 3.18 -14.10
CA ILE A 121 5.94 3.02 -14.39
C ILE A 121 5.59 3.69 -15.72
N GLU A 122 6.05 4.90 -15.94
CA GLU A 122 5.80 5.63 -17.18
C GLU A 122 6.40 4.91 -18.39
N THR A 123 7.61 4.40 -18.25
CA THR A 123 8.29 3.69 -19.33
C THR A 123 7.56 2.40 -19.69
N MET A 124 7.09 1.65 -18.69
CA MET A 124 6.37 0.40 -18.92
C MET A 124 4.98 0.62 -19.52
N GLY A 125 4.34 1.71 -19.16
CA GLY A 125 3.01 2.04 -19.68
C GLY A 125 3.02 2.64 -21.07
N ASP A 126 4.16 3.07 -21.55
CA ASP A 126 4.29 3.78 -22.84
C ASP A 126 4.76 2.82 -23.94
N LYS A 127 3.92 1.88 -24.25
CA LYS A 127 4.25 0.88 -25.26
C LYS A 127 3.73 1.25 -26.64
#